data_983d289ad1de65db929e172850e86c01
#
_entry.id   983d289ad1de65db929e172850e86c01
#
_cell.length_a   1.000
_cell.length_b   1.000
_cell.length_c   1.000
_cell.angle_alpha   90.00
_cell.angle_beta   90.00
_cell.angle_gamma   90.00
#
_symmetry.space_group_name_H-M   'P 1'
#
loop_
_entity.id
_entity.type
_entity.pdbx_description
1 polymer ?
#
loop_
_entity_poly.entity_id
_entity_poly.type
_entity_poly.pdbx_seq_one_letter_code
_entity_poly.pdbx_strand_id
1 'polypeptide(L)'
;MKYIIKLFINLIFISISFNLLLFSNCIANEIKLFYEIYYGPFKIGESEIQIFSSKYTAIVYSVGLAKSIFPFYAKWETWVDEKGYPKKAIIYSKERGKERKRAIYFKREENKIIYQKLLPNCEEAENIFLEFPIYDELSSFIASFYIDYTIYPRIRLPLFIKKKRDYVKIEFRERKNCEFEKEKKECLYIEVYLPKKSELLERASEVEILLLKDKKVPLELRGKLPIFGSLVGKLKKIENL
;
A
#
# COMPACT_ATOMS: atom_id res chain seq x y z
N MET A 1 -24.03 -39.74 -7.47
CA MET A 1 -24.20 -38.28 -7.67
C MET A 1 -24.09 -37.47 -6.38
N LYS A 2 -24.76 -37.79 -5.27
CA LYS A 2 -24.65 -37.06 -3.99
C LYS A 2 -23.24 -37.00 -3.37
N TYR A 3 -22.43 -38.06 -3.52
CA TYR A 3 -21.04 -38.10 -2.98
C TYR A 3 -20.06 -37.22 -3.76
N ILE A 4 -20.23 -37.09 -5.06
CA ILE A 4 -19.38 -36.23 -5.91
C ILE A 4 -19.62 -34.76 -5.61
N ILE A 5 -20.89 -34.37 -5.40
CA ILE A 5 -21.24 -33.00 -5.03
C ILE A 5 -20.68 -32.62 -3.64
N LYS A 6 -20.73 -33.56 -2.67
CA LYS A 6 -20.16 -33.36 -1.34
C LYS A 6 -18.64 -33.23 -1.36
N LEU A 7 -17.97 -33.98 -2.25
CA LEU A 7 -16.52 -33.91 -2.46
C LEU A 7 -16.12 -32.55 -3.10
N PHE A 8 -16.89 -32.08 -4.08
CA PHE A 8 -16.68 -30.78 -4.71
C PHE A 8 -16.90 -29.60 -3.76
N ILE A 9 -17.94 -29.66 -2.91
CA ILE A 9 -18.19 -28.64 -1.88
C ILE A 9 -17.07 -28.62 -0.85
N ASN A 10 -16.57 -29.77 -0.39
CA ASN A 10 -15.43 -29.82 0.53
C ASN A 10 -14.13 -29.31 -0.11
N LEU A 11 -13.87 -29.59 -1.39
CA LEU A 11 -12.70 -29.03 -2.12
C LEU A 11 -12.79 -27.51 -2.27
N ILE A 12 -14.00 -26.95 -2.52
CA ILE A 12 -14.23 -25.50 -2.59
C ILE A 12 -14.04 -24.88 -1.20
N PHE A 13 -14.53 -25.48 -0.12
CA PHE A 13 -14.31 -25.02 1.26
C PHE A 13 -12.83 -25.08 1.68
N ILE A 14 -12.09 -26.12 1.27
CA ILE A 14 -10.65 -26.24 1.52
C ILE A 14 -9.89 -25.15 0.74
N SER A 15 -10.27 -24.83 -0.50
CA SER A 15 -9.64 -23.78 -1.29
C SER A 15 -9.92 -22.36 -0.74
N ILE A 16 -11.11 -22.13 -0.20
CA ILE A 16 -11.50 -20.87 0.45
C ILE A 16 -10.80 -20.73 1.81
N SER A 17 -10.68 -21.81 2.60
CA SER A 17 -9.96 -21.81 3.87
C SER A 17 -8.45 -21.65 3.69
N PHE A 18 -7.88 -22.18 2.60
CA PHE A 18 -6.45 -22.05 2.28
C PHE A 18 -6.06 -20.64 1.89
N ASN A 19 -6.97 -19.89 1.23
CA ASN A 19 -6.74 -18.48 0.94
C ASN A 19 -6.76 -17.57 2.19
N LEU A 20 -7.38 -18.00 3.29
CA LEU A 20 -7.37 -17.27 4.57
C LEU A 20 -6.08 -17.51 5.38
N LEU A 21 -5.35 -18.59 5.14
CA LEU A 21 -4.13 -18.96 5.88
C LEU A 21 -2.87 -18.26 5.37
N LEU A 22 -2.93 -17.56 4.22
CA LEU A 22 -1.76 -16.98 3.59
C LEU A 22 -1.26 -15.67 4.24
N PHE A 23 -2.02 -15.07 5.12
CA PHE A 23 -1.68 -13.80 5.77
C PHE A 23 -1.31 -13.92 7.26
N SER A 24 -1.10 -15.15 7.76
CA SER A 24 -0.70 -15.35 9.16
C SER A 24 0.80 -15.20 9.43
N ASN A 25 1.54 -14.51 8.57
CA ASN A 25 2.86 -14.04 8.93
C ASN A 25 2.68 -12.79 9.79
N CYS A 26 2.64 -13.00 11.09
CA CYS A 26 2.81 -11.96 12.09
C CYS A 26 3.98 -11.07 11.64
N ILE A 27 3.74 -9.78 11.45
CA ILE A 27 4.81 -8.79 11.25
C ILE A 27 5.55 -8.74 12.58
N ALA A 28 6.54 -9.61 12.75
CA ALA A 28 7.23 -9.80 14.02
C ALA A 28 8.25 -8.68 14.31
N ASN A 29 8.66 -7.92 13.28
CA ASN A 29 9.66 -6.87 13.43
C ASN A 29 9.02 -5.51 13.10
N GLU A 30 9.05 -4.63 14.09
CA GLU A 30 8.69 -3.23 13.89
C GLU A 30 9.85 -2.55 13.16
N ILE A 31 9.55 -1.96 12.01
CA ILE A 31 10.56 -1.37 11.13
C ILE A 31 10.18 0.03 10.71
N LYS A 32 11.21 0.82 10.46
CA LYS A 32 11.09 2.16 9.89
C LYS A 32 11.95 2.26 8.64
N LEU A 33 11.33 2.68 7.55
CA LEU A 33 11.94 2.80 6.23
C LEU A 33 12.03 4.27 5.85
N PHE A 34 13.21 4.71 5.39
CA PHE A 34 13.44 6.08 4.94
C PHE A 34 13.73 6.07 3.45
N TYR A 35 13.02 6.90 2.70
CA TYR A 35 13.17 7.05 1.27
C TYR A 35 13.54 8.47 0.89
N GLU A 36 14.39 8.59 -0.13
CA GLU A 36 14.59 9.81 -0.88
C GLU A 36 13.79 9.74 -2.19
N ILE A 37 13.08 10.81 -2.51
CA ILE A 37 12.22 10.87 -3.70
C ILE A 37 12.86 11.78 -4.73
N TYR A 38 13.01 11.25 -5.94
CA TYR A 38 13.66 11.90 -7.07
C TYR A 38 12.71 12.11 -8.24
N TYR A 39 12.93 13.21 -8.95
CA TYR A 39 12.39 13.46 -10.28
C TYR A 39 13.58 13.72 -11.22
N GLY A 40 13.85 12.79 -12.14
CA GLY A 40 15.12 12.78 -12.87
C GLY A 40 16.31 12.76 -11.91
N PRO A 41 17.29 13.68 -12.05
CA PRO A 41 18.44 13.75 -11.15
C PRO A 41 18.16 14.52 -9.84
N PHE A 42 17.02 15.19 -9.71
CA PHE A 42 16.74 16.11 -8.62
C PHE A 42 16.02 15.40 -7.48
N LYS A 43 16.57 15.53 -6.26
CA LYS A 43 15.87 15.14 -5.04
C LYS A 43 14.78 16.19 -4.75
N ILE A 44 13.53 15.73 -4.74
CA ILE A 44 12.36 16.60 -4.58
C ILE A 44 11.60 16.34 -3.29
N GLY A 45 11.82 15.21 -2.65
CA GLY A 45 11.08 14.84 -1.45
C GLY A 45 11.77 13.77 -0.62
N GLU A 46 11.17 13.49 0.51
CA GLU A 46 11.50 12.39 1.41
C GLU A 46 10.23 11.70 1.87
N SER A 47 10.36 10.42 2.21
CA SER A 47 9.28 9.65 2.80
C SER A 47 9.79 8.78 3.93
N GLU A 48 8.95 8.63 4.94
CA GLU A 48 9.16 7.76 6.09
C GLU A 48 7.97 6.81 6.18
N ILE A 49 8.24 5.50 6.27
CA ILE A 49 7.21 4.47 6.45
C ILE A 49 7.53 3.71 7.72
N GLN A 50 6.58 3.67 8.65
CA GLN A 50 6.68 2.89 9.89
C GLN A 50 5.68 1.75 9.83
N ILE A 51 6.14 0.55 10.13
CA ILE A 51 5.35 -0.68 10.13
C ILE A 51 5.41 -1.27 11.53
N PHE A 52 4.33 -1.09 12.30
CA PHE A 52 4.11 -1.72 13.59
C PHE A 52 3.07 -2.84 13.46
N SER A 53 3.04 -3.74 14.41
CA SER A 53 2.07 -4.86 14.42
C SER A 53 0.60 -4.42 14.41
N SER A 54 0.30 -3.24 14.94
CA SER A 54 -1.08 -2.71 15.07
C SER A 54 -1.34 -1.45 14.26
N LYS A 55 -0.30 -0.85 13.66
CA LYS A 55 -0.41 0.44 12.97
C LYS A 55 0.67 0.63 11.91
N TYR A 56 0.26 1.12 10.74
CA TYR A 56 1.14 1.60 9.69
C TYR A 56 1.09 3.12 9.61
N THR A 57 2.22 3.75 9.39
CA THR A 57 2.31 5.20 9.16
C THR A 57 3.17 5.45 7.93
N ALA A 58 2.73 6.33 7.05
CA ALA A 58 3.53 6.85 5.95
C ALA A 58 3.50 8.38 5.97
N ILE A 59 4.66 9.00 5.91
CA ILE A 59 4.84 10.45 5.84
C ILE A 59 5.62 10.74 4.57
N VAL A 60 5.15 11.72 3.78
CA VAL A 60 5.80 12.17 2.56
C VAL A 60 5.82 13.69 2.56
N TYR A 61 6.95 14.29 2.23
CA TYR A 61 7.07 15.74 2.15
C TYR A 61 8.10 16.19 1.11
N SER A 62 7.88 17.38 0.57
CA SER A 62 8.81 18.02 -0.37
C SER A 62 10.00 18.62 0.36
N VAL A 63 11.20 18.59 -0.28
CA VAL A 63 12.45 19.14 0.26
C VAL A 63 13.14 20.07 -0.75
N GLY A 64 14.11 20.84 -0.28
CA GLY A 64 14.95 21.71 -1.13
C GLY A 64 14.11 22.69 -1.97
N LEU A 65 14.50 22.89 -3.22
CA LEU A 65 13.80 23.77 -4.16
C LEU A 65 12.35 23.35 -4.40
N ALA A 66 12.07 22.05 -4.41
CA ALA A 66 10.71 21.53 -4.57
C ALA A 66 9.79 22.00 -3.44
N LYS A 67 10.29 22.14 -2.21
CA LYS A 67 9.50 22.69 -1.09
C LYS A 67 9.08 24.14 -1.31
N SER A 68 9.91 24.94 -1.97
CA SER A 68 9.61 26.34 -2.25
C SER A 68 8.59 26.51 -3.40
N ILE A 69 8.67 25.66 -4.43
CA ILE A 69 7.83 25.73 -5.62
C ILE A 69 6.52 24.94 -5.43
N PHE A 70 6.61 23.77 -4.82
CA PHE A 70 5.52 22.83 -4.59
C PHE A 70 5.54 22.33 -3.15
N PRO A 71 5.20 23.20 -2.16
CA PRO A 71 5.13 22.73 -0.77
C PRO A 71 4.05 21.64 -0.64
N PHE A 72 4.51 20.46 -0.29
CA PHE A 72 3.68 19.28 -0.11
C PHE A 72 4.04 18.55 1.18
N TYR A 73 3.03 18.15 1.92
CA TYR A 73 3.14 17.26 3.07
C TYR A 73 1.93 16.34 3.10
N ALA A 74 2.14 15.06 3.33
CA ALA A 74 1.05 14.12 3.55
C ALA A 74 1.41 13.10 4.62
N LYS A 75 0.40 12.68 5.38
CA LYS A 75 0.50 11.66 6.42
C LYS A 75 -0.66 10.71 6.31
N TRP A 76 -0.37 9.41 6.22
CA TRP A 76 -1.32 8.32 6.31
C TRP A 76 -1.06 7.55 7.60
N GLU A 77 -2.10 7.23 8.31
CA GLU A 77 -2.06 6.39 9.50
C GLU A 77 -3.16 5.35 9.37
N THR A 78 -2.79 4.07 9.37
CA THR A 78 -3.74 2.95 9.26
C THR A 78 -3.55 2.02 10.44
N TRP A 79 -4.57 1.90 11.27
CA TRP A 79 -4.63 0.89 12.34
C TRP A 79 -5.15 -0.41 11.75
N VAL A 80 -4.49 -1.51 12.07
CA VAL A 80 -4.77 -2.83 11.51
C VAL A 80 -5.10 -3.84 12.61
N ASP A 81 -5.69 -4.95 12.20
CA ASP A 81 -5.82 -6.14 13.04
C ASP A 81 -4.55 -7.03 12.94
N GLU A 82 -4.54 -8.13 13.68
CA GLU A 82 -3.43 -9.11 13.70
C GLU A 82 -3.14 -9.74 12.33
N LYS A 83 -4.09 -9.68 11.39
CA LYS A 83 -3.96 -10.17 10.02
C LYS A 83 -3.57 -9.07 9.02
N GLY A 84 -3.35 -7.83 9.49
CA GLY A 84 -2.99 -6.68 8.66
C GLY A 84 -4.19 -6.04 7.94
N TYR A 85 -5.43 -6.40 8.24
CA TYR A 85 -6.60 -5.73 7.68
C TYR A 85 -6.88 -4.40 8.39
N PRO A 86 -7.25 -3.35 7.65
CA PRO A 86 -7.51 -2.05 8.25
C PRO A 86 -8.77 -2.04 9.12
N LYS A 87 -8.65 -1.42 10.29
CA LYS A 87 -9.76 -1.08 11.20
C LYS A 87 -10.13 0.40 11.06
N LYS A 88 -9.12 1.24 10.86
CA LYS A 88 -9.26 2.70 10.76
C LYS A 88 -8.12 3.26 9.93
N ALA A 89 -8.39 4.25 9.10
CA ALA A 89 -7.37 5.05 8.45
C ALA A 89 -7.63 6.54 8.67
N ILE A 90 -6.57 7.32 8.90
CA ILE A 90 -6.59 8.77 8.90
C ILE A 90 -5.60 9.26 7.86
N ILE A 91 -6.07 10.10 6.96
CA ILE A 91 -5.27 10.64 5.88
C ILE A 91 -5.32 12.15 5.98
N TYR A 92 -4.14 12.77 6.09
CA TYR A 92 -3.95 14.21 6.09
C TYR A 92 -3.02 14.59 4.94
N SER A 93 -3.34 15.66 4.24
CA SER A 93 -2.46 16.26 3.24
C SER A 93 -2.56 17.77 3.26
N LYS A 94 -1.42 18.40 2.97
CA LYS A 94 -1.29 19.85 2.75
C LYS A 94 -0.53 20.07 1.46
N GLU A 95 -1.18 20.67 0.48
CA GLU A 95 -0.63 20.99 -0.82
C GLU A 95 -0.89 22.45 -1.16
N ARG A 96 0.18 23.24 -1.36
CA ARG A 96 0.09 24.67 -1.68
C ARG A 96 -0.85 25.45 -0.75
N GLY A 97 -0.76 25.17 0.55
CA GLY A 97 -1.59 25.79 1.58
C GLY A 97 -3.00 25.21 1.75
N LYS A 98 -3.47 24.37 0.83
CA LYS A 98 -4.76 23.68 0.96
C LYS A 98 -4.61 22.43 1.83
N GLU A 99 -5.39 22.34 2.88
CA GLU A 99 -5.39 21.20 3.80
C GLU A 99 -6.59 20.30 3.54
N ARG A 100 -6.36 19.00 3.63
CA ARG A 100 -7.41 17.98 3.55
C ARG A 100 -7.17 16.95 4.64
N LYS A 101 -8.22 16.55 5.32
CA LYS A 101 -8.17 15.45 6.29
C LYS A 101 -9.42 14.63 6.19
N ARG A 102 -9.26 13.31 6.26
CA ARG A 102 -10.39 12.37 6.27
C ARG A 102 -10.10 11.22 7.23
N ALA A 103 -11.17 10.63 7.74
CA ALA A 103 -11.17 9.41 8.51
C ALA A 103 -12.00 8.35 7.80
N ILE A 104 -11.54 7.11 7.88
CA ILE A 104 -12.18 5.93 7.29
C ILE A 104 -12.19 4.85 8.36
N TYR A 105 -13.37 4.32 8.70
CA TYR A 105 -13.52 3.24 9.67
C TYR A 105 -14.05 2.01 8.96
N PHE A 106 -13.36 0.89 9.10
CA PHE A 106 -13.68 -0.38 8.46
C PHE A 106 -14.42 -1.28 9.46
N LYS A 107 -15.73 -1.38 9.32
CA LYS A 107 -16.63 -2.20 10.15
C LYS A 107 -16.88 -3.53 9.46
N ARG A 108 -15.91 -4.44 9.52
CA ARG A 108 -15.89 -5.70 8.78
C ARG A 108 -17.12 -6.57 9.05
N GLU A 109 -17.48 -6.73 10.32
CA GLU A 109 -18.63 -7.56 10.75
C GLU A 109 -19.98 -7.03 10.22
N GLU A 110 -20.03 -5.72 9.92
CA GLU A 110 -21.23 -5.07 9.40
C GLU A 110 -21.19 -4.88 7.88
N ASN A 111 -20.14 -5.36 7.18
CA ASN A 111 -19.88 -5.06 5.77
C ASN A 111 -20.02 -3.56 5.45
N LYS A 112 -19.54 -2.71 6.35
CA LYS A 112 -19.73 -1.27 6.31
C LYS A 112 -18.43 -0.51 6.47
N ILE A 113 -18.27 0.54 5.68
CA ILE A 113 -17.20 1.53 5.83
C ILE A 113 -17.86 2.87 6.19
N ILE A 114 -17.35 3.53 7.22
CA ILE A 114 -17.76 4.87 7.59
C ILE A 114 -16.67 5.83 7.06
N TYR A 115 -17.05 6.72 6.17
CA TYR A 115 -16.16 7.70 5.56
C TYR A 115 -16.56 9.10 6.00
N GLN A 116 -15.58 9.88 6.48
CA GLN A 116 -15.80 11.24 6.93
C GLN A 116 -14.70 12.18 6.44
N LYS A 117 -15.05 13.27 5.80
CA LYS A 117 -14.14 14.40 5.59
C LYS A 117 -14.13 15.26 6.85
N LEU A 118 -12.92 15.64 7.27
CA LEU A 118 -12.69 16.44 8.47
C LEU A 118 -12.16 17.85 8.13
N LEU A 119 -11.43 18.00 7.01
CA LEU A 119 -10.90 19.26 6.52
C LEU A 119 -11.06 19.35 5.00
N PRO A 120 -11.25 20.58 4.43
CA PRO A 120 -11.34 21.88 5.10
C PRO A 120 -12.63 22.08 5.88
N ASN A 121 -13.72 21.44 5.49
CA ASN A 121 -14.99 21.48 6.18
C ASN A 121 -15.32 20.10 6.72
N CYS A 122 -15.72 20.02 7.99
CA CYS A 122 -16.20 18.77 8.57
C CYS A 122 -17.56 18.44 7.96
N GLU A 123 -17.64 17.30 7.25
CA GLU A 123 -18.88 16.79 6.67
C GLU A 123 -19.45 15.68 7.57
N GLU A 124 -20.74 15.43 7.45
CA GLU A 124 -21.35 14.27 8.09
C GLU A 124 -20.70 12.97 7.62
N ALA A 125 -20.65 11.99 8.50
CA ALA A 125 -20.10 10.68 8.20
C ALA A 125 -21.06 9.91 7.26
N GLU A 126 -20.49 9.36 6.18
CA GLU A 126 -21.25 8.54 5.23
C GLU A 126 -21.04 7.06 5.54
N ASN A 127 -22.12 6.29 5.56
CA ASN A 127 -22.11 4.84 5.64
C ASN A 127 -22.08 4.24 4.23
N ILE A 128 -21.09 3.41 3.94
CA ILE A 128 -20.90 2.77 2.64
C ILE A 128 -20.89 1.26 2.88
N PHE A 129 -21.82 0.54 2.27
CA PHE A 129 -21.92 -0.92 2.41
C PHE A 129 -21.12 -1.60 1.30
N LEU A 130 -20.10 -2.36 1.68
CA LEU A 130 -19.20 -3.06 0.77
C LEU A 130 -18.77 -4.39 1.36
N GLU A 131 -18.66 -5.39 0.51
CA GLU A 131 -18.19 -6.71 0.88
C GLU A 131 -16.70 -6.71 1.26
N PHE A 132 -16.35 -7.34 2.37
CA PHE A 132 -14.98 -7.52 2.84
C PHE A 132 -14.38 -8.86 2.35
N PRO A 133 -13.02 -9.01 2.31
CA PRO A 133 -12.03 -8.06 2.79
C PRO A 133 -11.84 -6.86 1.86
N ILE A 134 -11.44 -5.74 2.43
CA ILE A 134 -11.11 -4.50 1.71
C ILE A 134 -9.94 -3.82 2.44
N TYR A 135 -8.97 -3.32 1.67
CA TYR A 135 -7.82 -2.56 2.17
C TYR A 135 -7.99 -1.07 1.91
N ASP A 136 -7.30 -0.24 2.69
CA ASP A 136 -6.95 1.12 2.27
C ASP A 136 -5.63 1.11 1.47
N GLU A 137 -5.25 2.24 0.90
CA GLU A 137 -4.07 2.31 0.02
C GLU A 137 -2.77 1.93 0.78
N LEU A 138 -2.59 2.38 2.04
CA LEU A 138 -1.38 2.07 2.80
C LEU A 138 -1.33 0.60 3.24
N SER A 139 -2.42 0.05 3.74
CA SER A 139 -2.45 -1.36 4.14
C SER A 139 -2.30 -2.30 2.96
N SER A 140 -2.86 -1.98 1.78
CA SER A 140 -2.66 -2.78 0.58
C SER A 140 -1.20 -2.74 0.09
N PHE A 141 -0.56 -1.57 0.18
CA PHE A 141 0.85 -1.40 -0.14
C PHE A 141 1.73 -2.25 0.78
N ILE A 142 1.54 -2.17 2.10
CA ILE A 142 2.29 -2.98 3.06
C ILE A 142 2.00 -4.49 2.87
N ALA A 143 0.74 -4.87 2.66
CA ALA A 143 0.37 -6.27 2.42
C ALA A 143 1.11 -6.85 1.19
N SER A 144 1.37 -6.03 0.16
CA SER A 144 2.09 -6.45 -1.03
C SER A 144 3.53 -6.91 -0.75
N PHE A 145 4.17 -6.47 0.33
CA PHE A 145 5.54 -6.88 0.68
C PHE A 145 5.63 -8.33 1.16
N TYR A 146 4.53 -8.86 1.70
CA TYR A 146 4.49 -10.18 2.34
C TYR A 146 3.90 -11.28 1.44
N ILE A 147 3.55 -10.94 0.20
CA ILE A 147 3.05 -11.93 -0.78
C ILE A 147 4.20 -12.84 -1.21
N ASP A 148 3.95 -14.14 -1.24
CA ASP A 148 4.85 -15.08 -1.89
C ASP A 148 4.59 -15.07 -3.40
N TYR A 149 5.36 -14.26 -4.10
CA TYR A 149 5.25 -14.10 -5.56
C TYR A 149 5.71 -15.32 -6.35
N THR A 150 6.37 -16.30 -5.72
CA THR A 150 6.73 -17.56 -6.38
C THR A 150 5.52 -18.48 -6.50
N ILE A 151 4.57 -18.35 -5.58
CA ILE A 151 3.31 -19.10 -5.58
C ILE A 151 2.21 -18.29 -6.29
N TYR A 152 2.17 -16.98 -6.06
CA TYR A 152 1.14 -16.08 -6.57
C TYR A 152 1.74 -14.97 -7.46
N PRO A 153 2.13 -15.28 -8.71
CA PRO A 153 2.78 -14.32 -9.59
C PRO A 153 1.84 -13.19 -10.05
N ARG A 154 0.54 -13.39 -9.92
CA ARG A 154 -0.48 -12.36 -10.21
C ARG A 154 -1.52 -12.35 -9.12
N ILE A 155 -1.77 -11.17 -8.57
CA ILE A 155 -2.75 -11.01 -7.48
C ILE A 155 -3.59 -9.74 -7.70
N ARG A 156 -4.78 -9.75 -7.11
CA ARG A 156 -5.67 -8.60 -7.06
C ARG A 156 -6.08 -8.37 -5.62
N LEU A 157 -5.69 -7.22 -5.05
CA LEU A 157 -6.09 -6.83 -3.71
C LEU A 157 -7.28 -5.87 -3.80
N PRO A 158 -8.39 -6.17 -3.09
CA PRO A 158 -9.55 -5.29 -3.04
C PRO A 158 -9.22 -4.02 -2.24
N LEU A 159 -9.55 -2.87 -2.81
CA LEU A 159 -9.13 -1.57 -2.33
C LEU A 159 -10.32 -0.62 -2.19
N PHE A 160 -10.36 0.13 -1.08
CA PHE A 160 -11.33 1.21 -0.89
C PHE A 160 -10.77 2.52 -1.44
N ILE A 161 -11.33 2.99 -2.54
CA ILE A 161 -10.95 4.25 -3.19
C ILE A 161 -12.19 5.06 -3.55
N LYS A 162 -12.18 6.36 -3.21
CA LYS A 162 -13.25 7.32 -3.57
C LYS A 162 -14.65 6.75 -3.31
N LYS A 163 -14.83 6.17 -2.12
CA LYS A 163 -16.10 5.60 -1.64
C LYS A 163 -16.58 4.37 -2.42
N LYS A 164 -15.69 3.66 -3.10
CA LYS A 164 -16.00 2.46 -3.89
C LYS A 164 -14.98 1.37 -3.63
N ARG A 165 -15.38 0.13 -3.87
CA ARG A 165 -14.47 -1.00 -4.00
C ARG A 165 -13.86 -1.00 -5.39
N ASP A 166 -12.54 -1.07 -5.45
CA ASP A 166 -11.76 -1.24 -6.67
C ASP A 166 -10.66 -2.27 -6.39
N TYR A 167 -9.72 -2.47 -7.30
CA TYR A 167 -8.66 -3.46 -7.15
C TYR A 167 -7.33 -2.90 -7.59
N VAL A 168 -6.30 -3.11 -6.77
CA VAL A 168 -4.92 -3.03 -7.22
C VAL A 168 -4.52 -4.37 -7.81
N LYS A 169 -3.95 -4.36 -9.01
CA LYS A 169 -3.39 -5.56 -9.65
C LYS A 169 -1.89 -5.54 -9.47
N ILE A 170 -1.32 -6.66 -9.06
CA ILE A 170 0.09 -6.82 -8.78
C ILE A 170 0.59 -7.99 -9.61
N GLU A 171 1.66 -7.78 -10.37
CA GLU A 171 2.27 -8.81 -11.21
C GLU A 171 3.76 -8.91 -10.91
N PHE A 172 4.20 -10.07 -10.49
CA PHE A 172 5.61 -10.42 -10.43
C PHE A 172 6.13 -10.61 -11.85
N ARG A 173 7.26 -10.00 -12.18
CA ARG A 173 7.88 -10.10 -13.51
C ARG A 173 9.08 -11.01 -13.51
N GLU A 174 10.06 -10.71 -12.67
CA GLU A 174 11.32 -11.44 -12.65
C GLU A 174 12.08 -11.26 -11.33
N ARG A 175 13.09 -12.09 -11.13
CA ARG A 175 14.10 -11.91 -10.09
C ARG A 175 15.25 -11.09 -10.67
N LYS A 176 15.75 -10.11 -9.93
CA LYS A 176 16.88 -9.26 -10.30
C LYS A 176 17.96 -9.29 -9.25
N ASN A 177 19.21 -9.19 -9.66
CA ASN A 177 20.26 -8.84 -8.74
C ASN A 177 20.20 -7.33 -8.48
N CYS A 178 20.26 -6.95 -7.23
CA CYS A 178 20.30 -5.58 -6.78
C CYS A 178 21.45 -5.37 -5.79
N GLU A 179 21.76 -4.13 -5.49
CA GLU A 179 22.75 -3.79 -4.48
C GLU A 179 22.06 -3.01 -3.35
N PHE A 180 22.30 -3.45 -2.11
CA PHE A 180 21.85 -2.76 -0.92
C PHE A 180 22.97 -2.83 0.13
N GLU A 181 23.33 -1.69 0.74
CA GLU A 181 24.42 -1.58 1.73
C GLU A 181 25.77 -2.15 1.21
N LYS A 182 26.07 -1.97 -0.09
CA LYS A 182 27.24 -2.50 -0.81
C LYS A 182 27.28 -4.03 -0.96
N GLU A 183 26.19 -4.71 -0.65
CA GLU A 183 26.06 -6.14 -0.83
C GLU A 183 25.14 -6.47 -2.01
N LYS A 184 25.50 -7.52 -2.77
CA LYS A 184 24.62 -8.08 -3.80
C LYS A 184 23.48 -8.85 -3.12
N LYS A 185 22.26 -8.51 -3.46
CA LYS A 185 21.03 -9.13 -2.93
C LYS A 185 20.15 -9.62 -4.07
N GLU A 186 19.23 -10.53 -3.76
CA GLU A 186 18.14 -10.91 -4.67
C GLU A 186 16.96 -9.96 -4.46
N CYS A 187 16.47 -9.36 -5.54
CA CYS A 187 15.30 -8.54 -5.55
C CYS A 187 14.20 -9.17 -6.44
N LEU A 188 12.96 -8.89 -6.10
CA LEU A 188 11.80 -9.21 -6.93
C LEU A 188 11.36 -7.95 -7.66
N TYR A 189 11.26 -8.01 -8.98
CA TYR A 189 10.71 -6.94 -9.81
C TYR A 189 9.21 -7.16 -9.97
N ILE A 190 8.44 -6.19 -9.52
CA ILE A 190 6.97 -6.26 -9.40
C ILE A 190 6.38 -5.04 -10.08
N GLU A 191 5.33 -5.24 -10.88
CA GLU A 191 4.52 -4.18 -11.44
C GLU A 191 3.18 -4.10 -10.70
N VAL A 192 2.80 -2.89 -10.34
CA VAL A 192 1.56 -2.58 -9.64
C VAL A 192 0.72 -1.65 -10.50
N TYR A 193 -0.46 -2.12 -10.87
CA TYR A 193 -1.43 -1.36 -11.64
C TYR A 193 -2.49 -0.81 -10.69
N LEU A 194 -2.44 0.49 -10.49
CA LEU A 194 -3.35 1.20 -9.62
C LEU A 194 -4.65 1.56 -10.34
N PRO A 195 -5.77 1.57 -9.63
CA PRO A 195 -7.00 2.13 -10.18
C PRO A 195 -6.76 3.60 -10.58
N LYS A 196 -7.33 4.03 -11.71
CA LYS A 196 -7.19 5.41 -12.25
C LYS A 196 -7.55 6.53 -11.26
N LYS A 197 -8.13 6.19 -10.11
CA LYS A 197 -8.61 7.12 -9.08
C LYS A 197 -7.80 7.05 -7.79
N SER A 198 -6.66 6.32 -7.75
CA SER A 198 -5.79 6.27 -6.57
C SER A 198 -5.32 7.68 -6.18
N GLU A 199 -5.39 8.01 -4.90
CA GLU A 199 -4.99 9.33 -4.40
C GLU A 199 -3.50 9.39 -4.05
N LEU A 200 -2.90 8.28 -3.69
CA LEU A 200 -1.45 8.17 -3.50
C LEU A 200 -0.70 8.52 -4.79
N LEU A 201 -1.34 8.20 -5.93
CA LEU A 201 -0.73 8.36 -7.23
C LEU A 201 -1.75 8.88 -8.27
N GLU A 202 -2.47 9.96 -7.96
CA GLU A 202 -3.39 10.60 -8.92
C GLU A 202 -2.76 10.87 -10.30
N ARG A 203 -1.42 10.77 -10.37
CA ARG A 203 -0.62 11.05 -11.57
C ARG A 203 0.12 9.86 -12.15
N ALA A 204 0.15 8.70 -11.46
CA ALA A 204 0.82 7.50 -11.97
C ALA A 204 -0.18 6.34 -12.04
N SER A 205 -0.32 5.73 -13.23
CA SER A 205 -1.19 4.57 -13.45
C SER A 205 -0.48 3.24 -13.15
N GLU A 206 0.85 3.24 -13.22
CA GLU A 206 1.72 2.09 -13.02
C GLU A 206 2.82 2.44 -12.03
N VAL A 207 3.13 1.50 -11.16
CA VAL A 207 4.26 1.57 -10.24
C VAL A 207 5.11 0.33 -10.40
N GLU A 208 6.39 0.51 -10.59
CA GLU A 208 7.39 -0.55 -10.56
C GLU A 208 7.99 -0.60 -9.15
N ILE A 209 8.10 -1.79 -8.59
CA ILE A 209 8.67 -2.02 -7.26
C ILE A 209 9.85 -2.99 -7.40
N LEU A 210 11.00 -2.60 -6.89
CA LEU A 210 12.12 -3.49 -6.66
C LEU A 210 12.13 -3.87 -5.19
N LEU A 211 11.63 -5.07 -4.86
CA LEU A 211 11.46 -5.55 -3.50
C LEU A 211 12.65 -6.40 -3.07
N LEU A 212 13.33 -6.04 -1.97
CA LEU A 212 14.33 -6.88 -1.33
C LEU A 212 13.66 -8.14 -0.79
N LYS A 213 14.07 -9.31 -1.32
CA LYS A 213 13.39 -10.59 -1.03
C LYS A 213 13.56 -11.03 0.42
N ASP A 214 14.76 -10.87 0.98
CA ASP A 214 15.11 -11.29 2.34
C ASP A 214 14.45 -10.40 3.41
N LYS A 215 14.45 -9.09 3.20
CA LYS A 215 13.88 -8.12 4.15
C LYS A 215 12.41 -7.80 3.89
N LYS A 216 11.86 -8.22 2.74
CA LYS A 216 10.48 -7.92 2.30
C LYS A 216 10.16 -6.41 2.34
N VAL A 217 11.10 -5.58 1.89
CA VAL A 217 10.93 -4.14 1.82
C VAL A 217 11.30 -3.61 0.44
N PRO A 218 10.59 -2.58 -0.08
CA PRO A 218 10.93 -1.98 -1.36
C PRO A 218 12.27 -1.26 -1.29
N LEU A 219 13.20 -1.65 -2.17
CA LEU A 219 14.47 -0.94 -2.39
C LEU A 219 14.25 0.30 -3.28
N GLU A 220 13.41 0.15 -4.31
CA GLU A 220 13.05 1.22 -5.22
C GLU A 220 11.56 1.15 -5.56
N LEU A 221 10.95 2.33 -5.65
CA LEU A 221 9.57 2.56 -6.06
C LEU A 221 9.59 3.53 -7.23
N ARG A 222 9.10 3.14 -8.39
CA ARG A 222 9.10 3.99 -9.58
C ARG A 222 7.69 4.16 -10.12
N GLY A 223 7.15 5.38 -10.03
CA GLY A 223 5.87 5.75 -10.61
C GLY A 223 6.03 6.46 -11.95
N LYS A 224 5.48 5.94 -13.04
CA LYS A 224 5.48 6.60 -14.35
C LYS A 224 4.47 7.75 -14.36
N LEU A 225 4.94 8.94 -14.71
CA LEU A 225 4.08 10.12 -14.86
C LEU A 225 3.52 10.18 -16.29
N PRO A 226 2.25 10.65 -16.46
CA PRO A 226 1.60 10.64 -17.78
C PRO A 226 2.26 11.52 -18.84
N ILE A 227 2.95 12.58 -18.45
CA ILE A 227 3.45 13.59 -19.40
C ILE A 227 4.99 13.55 -19.49
N PHE A 228 5.72 13.49 -18.36
CA PHE A 228 7.18 13.51 -18.38
C PHE A 228 7.78 12.70 -17.22
N GLY A 229 8.66 11.74 -17.55
CA GLY A 229 9.55 11.09 -16.61
C GLY A 229 8.87 10.18 -15.58
N SER A 230 9.58 9.93 -14.51
CA SER A 230 9.10 9.11 -13.40
C SER A 230 9.49 9.71 -12.06
N LEU A 231 8.66 9.48 -11.05
CA LEU A 231 9.03 9.68 -9.66
C LEU A 231 9.70 8.41 -9.16
N VAL A 232 10.86 8.54 -8.53
CA VAL A 232 11.62 7.40 -8.01
C VAL A 232 11.87 7.59 -6.53
N GLY A 233 11.28 6.72 -5.71
CA GLY A 233 11.60 6.60 -4.29
C GLY A 233 12.69 5.56 -4.11
N LYS A 234 13.83 5.94 -3.50
CA LYS A 234 14.96 5.05 -3.21
C LYS A 234 15.10 4.87 -1.71
N LEU A 235 15.16 3.62 -1.27
CA LEU A 235 15.40 3.28 0.13
C LEU A 235 16.79 3.76 0.54
N LYS A 236 16.84 4.58 1.58
CA LYS A 236 18.07 5.12 2.14
C LYS A 236 18.54 4.36 3.36
N LYS A 237 17.57 3.98 4.22
CA LYS A 237 17.86 3.38 5.51
C LYS A 237 16.70 2.52 5.99
N ILE A 238 17.03 1.45 6.69
CA ILE A 238 16.11 0.63 7.48
C ILE A 238 16.53 0.77 8.95
N GLU A 239 15.58 1.04 9.82
CA GLU A 239 15.75 0.98 11.27
C GLU A 239 14.81 -0.09 11.83
N ASN A 240 15.34 -0.98 12.66
CA ASN A 240 14.54 -1.87 13.50
C ASN A 240 14.19 -1.09 14.77
N LEU A 241 12.93 -1.15 15.18
CA LEU A 241 12.37 -0.42 16.33
C LEU A 241 12.23 -1.33 17.55
#